data_5125993312b42fb3d37c897a0948024b
#
_entry.id   5125993312b42fb3d37c897a0948024b
#
_cell.length_a   1.000
_cell.length_b   1.000
_cell.length_c   1.000
_cell.angle_alpha   90.00
_cell.angle_beta   90.00
_cell.angle_gamma   90.00
#
_symmetry.space_group_name_H-M   'P 1'
#
loop_
_entity.id
_entity.type
_entity.pdbx_description
1 polymer ?
#
loop_
_entity_poly.entity_id
_entity_poly.type
_entity_poly.pdbx_seq_one_letter_code
_entity_poly.pdbx_strand_id
1 'polypeptide(L)'
;MADIASLLCVRDIKALDKNGSDTFACVLLVRRVTSKTAKNGNPFLTVELGDKTGSFSLNVFGDSPAFDLFTGLREGGVVRIEAKLDYYRDALSPKLLSAEQITTEQLAGSTVLANLVETAPEDADALWTEFQQHIASIQHPEIRATVQAVFDDIGEQFRIAPAAVSMHHAYRHGLLEHTTHMARAARALLPLYPEVDPDLAMAGVLVHDTGKVIEYQGDLVTSKSRRGLLQGHVVLGYQLVRKAGMKVKLASDLLERLEHIVLSHQGELEWGAAVIAATPEAVFVAKVDDLDAKMGMVQRLLRNAGETPVDEFSEKHFGLNSQLLLTKPNTQPANAP
;
A
#
# COMPACT_ATOMS: atom_id res chain seq x y z
N MET A 1 -9.68 1.90 32.80
CA MET A 1 -9.22 1.79 31.41
C MET A 1 -7.70 1.87 31.46
N ALA A 2 -6.96 0.82 31.11
CA ALA A 2 -5.50 0.88 31.04
C ALA A 2 -5.12 1.86 29.93
N ASP A 3 -4.14 2.69 30.22
CA ASP A 3 -3.67 3.78 29.34
C ASP A 3 -3.19 3.18 28.01
N ILE A 4 -3.76 3.62 26.89
CA ILE A 4 -3.40 3.17 25.52
C ILE A 4 -1.91 3.45 25.22
N ALA A 5 -1.28 4.35 25.96
CA ALA A 5 0.11 4.75 25.82
C ALA A 5 1.15 3.66 26.22
N SER A 6 0.74 2.55 26.86
CA SER A 6 1.65 1.49 27.33
C SER A 6 1.57 0.19 26.51
N LEU A 7 0.91 0.20 25.34
CA LEU A 7 0.73 -0.99 24.52
C LEU A 7 1.96 -1.28 23.67
N LEU A 8 2.45 -2.53 23.71
CA LEU A 8 3.61 -2.97 22.94
C LEU A 8 3.27 -3.17 21.47
N CYS A 9 4.19 -2.84 20.57
CA CYS A 9 4.11 -3.22 19.17
C CYS A 9 4.68 -4.65 18.95
N VAL A 10 4.39 -5.24 17.80
CA VAL A 10 4.84 -6.62 17.49
C VAL A 10 6.37 -6.75 17.57
N ARG A 11 7.11 -5.74 17.12
CA ARG A 11 8.59 -5.74 17.22
C ARG A 11 9.04 -5.80 18.67
N ASP A 12 8.43 -5.03 19.56
CA ASP A 12 8.78 -5.00 20.97
C ASP A 12 8.46 -6.34 21.65
N ILE A 13 7.30 -6.94 21.29
CA ILE A 13 6.92 -8.27 21.79
C ILE A 13 7.94 -9.34 21.35
N LYS A 14 8.42 -9.29 20.09
CA LYS A 14 9.45 -10.21 19.58
C LYS A 14 10.82 -10.01 20.23
N ALA A 15 11.08 -8.85 20.81
CA ALA A 15 12.30 -8.53 21.51
C ALA A 15 12.30 -8.94 23.00
N LEU A 16 11.14 -9.37 23.56
CA LEU A 16 11.04 -9.87 24.93
C LEU A 16 11.88 -11.14 25.12
N ASP A 17 12.35 -11.39 26.36
CA ASP A 17 13.12 -12.59 26.67
C ASP A 17 12.27 -13.85 26.41
N LYS A 18 12.76 -14.73 25.55
CA LYS A 18 12.09 -15.98 25.17
C LYS A 18 11.88 -16.94 26.35
N ASN A 19 12.70 -16.85 27.40
CA ASN A 19 12.59 -17.65 28.62
C ASN A 19 11.69 -17.00 29.67
N GLY A 20 11.22 -15.77 29.40
CA GLY A 20 10.30 -15.05 30.26
C GLY A 20 8.90 -15.66 30.22
N SER A 21 8.13 -15.43 31.29
CA SER A 21 6.71 -15.77 31.34
C SER A 21 5.82 -14.52 31.32
N ASP A 22 6.32 -13.48 30.68
CA ASP A 22 5.73 -12.15 30.70
C ASP A 22 4.34 -12.13 30.03
N THR A 23 3.44 -11.39 30.65
CA THR A 23 2.14 -11.05 30.09
C THR A 23 2.24 -9.68 29.44
N PHE A 24 1.68 -9.55 28.25
CA PHE A 24 1.67 -8.29 27.52
C PHE A 24 0.28 -7.95 27.02
N ALA A 25 0.03 -6.67 26.79
CA ALA A 25 -1.16 -6.16 26.12
C ALA A 25 -0.77 -5.40 24.87
N CYS A 26 -1.57 -5.56 23.81
CA CYS A 26 -1.37 -4.85 22.55
C CYS A 26 -2.70 -4.68 21.81
N VAL A 27 -2.72 -3.71 20.86
CA VAL A 27 -3.82 -3.53 19.90
C VAL A 27 -3.29 -3.88 18.52
N LEU A 28 -3.94 -4.82 17.85
CA LEU A 28 -3.48 -5.41 16.60
C LEU A 28 -4.62 -5.55 15.59
N LEU A 29 -4.23 -5.63 14.32
CA LEU A 29 -5.12 -6.00 13.22
C LEU A 29 -5.25 -7.51 13.12
N VAL A 30 -6.45 -7.99 12.90
CA VAL A 30 -6.72 -9.35 12.41
C VAL A 30 -6.34 -9.40 10.93
N ARG A 31 -5.20 -10.01 10.62
CA ARG A 31 -4.72 -10.16 9.24
C ARG A 31 -5.32 -11.36 8.55
N ARG A 32 -5.53 -12.46 9.31
CA ARG A 32 -6.12 -13.68 8.79
C ARG A 32 -6.73 -14.51 9.91
N VAL A 33 -7.86 -15.16 9.63
CA VAL A 33 -8.46 -16.18 10.50
C VAL A 33 -8.65 -17.45 9.67
N THR A 34 -8.09 -18.55 10.15
CA THR A 34 -8.21 -19.87 9.49
C THR A 34 -8.78 -20.88 10.46
N SER A 35 -9.92 -21.48 10.14
CA SER A 35 -10.51 -22.57 10.90
C SER A 35 -9.78 -23.88 10.60
N LYS A 36 -9.44 -24.64 11.64
CA LYS A 36 -8.77 -25.93 11.57
C LYS A 36 -9.42 -26.92 12.54
N THR A 37 -9.16 -28.20 12.33
CA THR A 37 -9.58 -29.27 13.23
C THR A 37 -8.36 -29.92 13.87
N ALA A 38 -8.35 -30.00 15.17
CA ALA A 38 -7.28 -30.66 15.93
C ALA A 38 -7.38 -32.21 15.81
N LYS A 39 -6.33 -32.93 16.19
CA LYS A 39 -6.28 -34.39 16.13
C LYS A 39 -7.37 -35.08 16.95
N ASN A 40 -7.88 -34.44 18.00
CA ASN A 40 -8.99 -34.91 18.84
C ASN A 40 -10.39 -34.57 18.28
N GLY A 41 -10.48 -34.02 17.06
CA GLY A 41 -11.73 -33.62 16.41
C GLY A 41 -12.27 -32.25 16.81
N ASN A 42 -11.69 -31.56 17.77
CA ASN A 42 -12.15 -30.24 18.21
C ASN A 42 -11.74 -29.14 17.24
N PRO A 43 -12.61 -28.15 16.96
CA PRO A 43 -12.27 -27.00 16.14
C PRO A 43 -11.32 -26.06 16.89
N PHE A 44 -10.42 -25.42 16.14
CA PHE A 44 -9.64 -24.29 16.62
C PHE A 44 -9.39 -23.31 15.47
N LEU A 45 -9.12 -22.06 15.82
CA LEU A 45 -8.74 -21.02 14.88
C LEU A 45 -7.24 -20.76 14.98
N THR A 46 -6.57 -20.63 13.85
CA THR A 46 -5.29 -19.99 13.75
C THR A 46 -5.54 -18.53 13.33
N VAL A 47 -5.20 -17.62 14.22
CA VAL A 47 -5.42 -16.16 14.01
C VAL A 47 -4.07 -15.51 13.83
N GLU A 48 -3.87 -14.84 12.68
CA GLU A 48 -2.72 -14.00 12.43
C GLU A 48 -3.08 -12.57 12.83
N LEU A 49 -2.33 -12.03 13.79
CA LEU A 49 -2.45 -10.68 14.31
C LEU A 49 -1.20 -9.87 13.97
N GLY A 50 -1.34 -8.58 13.69
CA GLY A 50 -0.19 -7.76 13.37
C GLY A 50 -0.45 -6.26 13.45
N ASP A 51 0.65 -5.52 13.40
CA ASP A 51 0.72 -4.07 13.26
C ASP A 51 1.72 -3.69 12.16
N LYS A 52 2.06 -2.41 12.01
CA LYS A 52 3.04 -1.95 11.01
C LYS A 52 4.45 -2.54 11.20
N THR A 53 4.77 -3.10 12.38
CA THR A 53 6.10 -3.61 12.73
C THR A 53 6.24 -5.11 12.51
N GLY A 54 5.13 -5.81 12.22
CA GLY A 54 5.16 -7.24 11.92
C GLY A 54 3.85 -7.96 12.26
N SER A 55 3.92 -9.29 12.29
CA SER A 55 2.81 -10.16 12.68
C SER A 55 3.29 -11.38 13.46
N PHE A 56 2.36 -12.03 14.14
CA PHE A 56 2.51 -13.36 14.74
C PHE A 56 1.17 -14.10 14.66
N SER A 57 1.23 -15.42 14.82
CA SER A 57 0.02 -16.23 14.86
C SER A 57 -0.19 -16.82 16.25
N LEU A 58 -1.44 -16.92 16.67
CA LEU A 58 -1.85 -17.64 17.86
C LEU A 58 -3.00 -18.59 17.54
N ASN A 59 -3.18 -19.59 18.40
CA ASN A 59 -4.29 -20.53 18.27
C ASN A 59 -5.36 -20.23 19.32
N VAL A 60 -6.62 -20.17 18.86
CA VAL A 60 -7.80 -19.99 19.71
C VAL A 60 -8.60 -21.27 19.62
N PHE A 61 -8.67 -22.02 20.73
CA PHE A 61 -9.39 -23.28 20.82
C PHE A 61 -10.89 -23.06 21.06
N GLY A 62 -11.71 -24.04 20.70
CA GLY A 62 -13.17 -23.92 20.75
C GLY A 62 -13.75 -23.71 22.16
N ASP A 63 -12.99 -23.99 23.21
CA ASP A 63 -13.35 -23.72 24.62
C ASP A 63 -12.90 -22.33 25.11
N SER A 64 -12.18 -21.58 24.30
CA SER A 64 -11.76 -20.22 24.63
C SER A 64 -12.94 -19.26 24.58
N PRO A 65 -13.09 -18.34 25.57
CA PRO A 65 -14.10 -17.27 25.53
C PRO A 65 -13.97 -16.35 24.30
N ALA A 66 -12.79 -16.29 23.70
CA ALA A 66 -12.52 -15.47 22.51
C ALA A 66 -12.84 -16.18 21.18
N PHE A 67 -13.26 -17.46 21.21
CA PHE A 67 -13.49 -18.24 19.98
C PHE A 67 -14.59 -17.62 19.11
N ASP A 68 -15.73 -17.29 19.72
CA ASP A 68 -16.85 -16.68 19.00
C ASP A 68 -16.49 -15.27 18.47
N LEU A 69 -15.71 -14.50 19.23
CA LEU A 69 -15.20 -13.20 18.79
C LEU A 69 -14.43 -13.35 17.49
N PHE A 70 -13.40 -14.21 17.45
CA PHE A 70 -12.57 -14.39 16.25
C PHE A 70 -13.29 -15.12 15.10
N THR A 71 -14.30 -15.93 15.39
CA THR A 71 -15.15 -16.51 14.35
C THR A 71 -16.00 -15.45 13.64
N GLY A 72 -16.45 -14.43 14.37
CA GLY A 72 -17.26 -13.33 13.84
C GLY A 72 -16.44 -12.18 13.22
N LEU A 73 -15.15 -12.09 13.52
CA LEU A 73 -14.30 -11.03 13.01
C LEU A 73 -13.86 -11.29 11.57
N ARG A 74 -13.88 -10.22 10.77
CA ARG A 74 -13.31 -10.21 9.42
C ARG A 74 -11.86 -9.76 9.45
N GLU A 75 -11.11 -10.08 8.41
CA GLU A 75 -9.80 -9.50 8.13
C GLU A 75 -9.91 -7.97 8.12
N GLY A 76 -8.98 -7.29 8.79
CA GLY A 76 -9.03 -5.85 9.03
C GLY A 76 -9.74 -5.43 10.33
N GLY A 77 -10.38 -6.35 11.05
CA GLY A 77 -10.89 -6.08 12.40
C GLY A 77 -9.75 -5.74 13.35
N VAL A 78 -10.00 -4.81 14.28
CA VAL A 78 -9.02 -4.42 15.30
C VAL A 78 -9.40 -5.08 16.62
N VAL A 79 -8.39 -5.65 17.28
CA VAL A 79 -8.56 -6.29 18.59
C VAL A 79 -7.52 -5.79 19.57
N ARG A 80 -7.94 -5.55 20.79
CA ARG A 80 -7.05 -5.50 21.93
C ARG A 80 -6.95 -6.89 22.51
N ILE A 81 -5.73 -7.36 22.74
CA ILE A 81 -5.48 -8.65 23.36
C ILE A 81 -4.60 -8.48 24.60
N GLU A 82 -4.81 -9.37 25.54
CA GLU A 82 -3.83 -9.72 26.59
C GLU A 82 -3.39 -11.15 26.37
N ALA A 83 -2.09 -11.38 26.36
CA ALA A 83 -1.52 -12.70 26.09
C ALA A 83 -0.27 -12.93 26.91
N LYS A 84 0.01 -14.20 27.18
CA LYS A 84 1.25 -14.66 27.80
C LYS A 84 2.24 -15.05 26.72
N LEU A 85 3.48 -14.61 26.86
CA LEU A 85 4.57 -14.96 25.94
C LEU A 85 4.74 -16.49 25.90
N ASP A 86 4.73 -17.03 24.69
CA ASP A 86 4.99 -18.45 24.43
C ASP A 86 5.55 -18.64 23.01
N TYR A 87 6.26 -19.74 22.79
CA TYR A 87 6.91 -20.06 21.52
C TYR A 87 6.57 -21.50 21.11
N TYR A 88 6.34 -21.69 19.83
CA TYR A 88 6.18 -23.01 19.22
C TYR A 88 7.17 -23.17 18.07
N ARG A 89 8.10 -24.13 18.17
CA ARG A 89 9.16 -24.37 17.19
C ARG A 89 9.93 -23.08 16.86
N ASP A 90 10.39 -22.38 17.89
CA ASP A 90 11.09 -21.08 17.82
C ASP A 90 10.30 -19.89 17.22
N ALA A 91 9.07 -20.10 16.79
CA ALA A 91 8.19 -19.02 16.37
C ALA A 91 7.34 -18.50 17.53
N LEU A 92 7.19 -17.18 17.63
CA LEU A 92 6.32 -16.53 18.60
C LEU A 92 4.87 -17.01 18.40
N SER A 93 4.31 -17.63 19.43
CA SER A 93 2.94 -18.19 19.44
C SER A 93 2.29 -17.97 20.82
N PRO A 94 1.94 -16.71 21.17
CA PRO A 94 1.45 -16.37 22.49
C PRO A 94 0.19 -17.12 22.87
N LYS A 95 0.02 -17.38 24.17
CA LYS A 95 -1.22 -17.89 24.74
C LYS A 95 -2.16 -16.74 25.04
N LEU A 96 -3.29 -16.70 24.34
CA LEU A 96 -4.33 -15.70 24.53
C LEU A 96 -4.95 -15.82 25.91
N LEU A 97 -5.04 -14.72 26.64
CA LEU A 97 -5.73 -14.61 27.94
C LEU A 97 -7.07 -13.91 27.80
N SER A 98 -7.11 -12.81 27.08
CA SER A 98 -8.34 -12.06 26.75
C SER A 98 -8.26 -11.39 25.40
N ALA A 99 -9.41 -11.12 24.78
CA ALA A 99 -9.53 -10.33 23.57
C ALA A 99 -10.83 -9.52 23.58
N GLU A 100 -10.75 -8.29 23.09
CA GLU A 100 -11.90 -7.42 22.84
C GLU A 100 -11.77 -6.75 21.47
N GLN A 101 -12.89 -6.58 20.78
CA GLN A 101 -12.92 -5.84 19.51
C GLN A 101 -12.87 -4.34 19.79
N ILE A 102 -12.06 -3.62 19.01
CA ILE A 102 -12.03 -2.16 18.97
C ILE A 102 -12.81 -1.70 17.76
N THR A 103 -13.77 -0.80 17.93
CA THR A 103 -14.57 -0.27 16.82
C THR A 103 -13.86 0.88 16.10
N THR A 104 -14.30 1.16 14.87
CA THR A 104 -13.74 2.25 14.06
C THR A 104 -13.88 3.62 14.75
N GLU A 105 -15.00 3.82 15.49
CA GLU A 105 -15.24 5.04 16.24
C GLU A 105 -14.24 5.22 17.40
N GLN A 106 -13.85 4.12 18.05
CA GLN A 106 -12.83 4.14 19.12
C GLN A 106 -11.42 4.39 18.59
N LEU A 107 -11.17 4.10 17.28
CA LEU A 107 -9.91 4.39 16.61
C LEU A 107 -9.81 5.83 16.09
N ALA A 108 -10.95 6.50 15.89
CA ALA A 108 -10.99 7.84 15.33
C ALA A 108 -10.23 8.82 16.26
N GLY A 109 -9.25 9.53 15.68
CA GLY A 109 -8.42 10.49 16.40
C GLY A 109 -7.37 9.89 17.35
N SER A 110 -7.21 8.56 17.39
CA SER A 110 -6.19 7.91 18.23
C SER A 110 -4.89 7.70 17.47
N THR A 111 -3.74 7.73 18.17
CA THR A 111 -2.43 7.36 17.64
C THR A 111 -2.32 5.85 17.31
N VAL A 112 -3.29 5.05 17.74
CA VAL A 112 -3.33 3.58 17.53
C VAL A 112 -3.37 3.26 16.04
N LEU A 113 -4.17 3.98 15.24
CA LEU A 113 -4.28 3.75 13.80
C LEU A 113 -2.91 3.86 13.10
N ALA A 114 -2.12 4.86 13.45
CA ALA A 114 -0.76 5.06 12.92
C ALA A 114 0.22 3.94 13.30
N ASN A 115 -0.11 3.15 14.33
CA ASN A 115 0.68 1.99 14.74
C ASN A 115 0.20 0.68 14.07
N LEU A 116 -1.07 0.60 13.70
CA LEU A 116 -1.66 -0.59 13.10
C LEU A 116 -1.31 -0.75 11.61
N VAL A 117 -1.33 0.35 10.86
CA VAL A 117 -1.07 0.34 9.42
C VAL A 117 0.09 1.27 9.07
N GLU A 118 0.88 0.84 8.11
CA GLU A 118 1.88 1.68 7.48
C GLU A 118 1.17 2.78 6.68
N THR A 119 1.67 4.01 6.74
CA THR A 119 1.16 5.15 5.98
C THR A 119 2.28 5.73 5.13
N ALA A 120 1.92 6.51 4.11
CA ALA A 120 2.89 7.26 3.34
C ALA A 120 3.84 8.05 4.27
N PRO A 121 5.15 8.06 4.00
CA PRO A 121 6.11 8.87 4.74
C PRO A 121 5.86 10.38 4.63
N GLU A 122 5.36 10.83 3.48
CA GLU A 122 5.01 12.23 3.26
C GLU A 122 3.61 12.56 3.81
N ASP A 123 3.39 13.82 4.19
CA ASP A 123 2.11 14.31 4.69
C ASP A 123 1.02 14.23 3.61
N ALA A 124 -0.08 13.55 3.91
CA ALA A 124 -1.14 13.29 2.95
C ALA A 124 -1.91 14.55 2.49
N ASP A 125 -1.99 15.59 3.34
CA ASP A 125 -2.64 16.85 2.97
C ASP A 125 -1.75 17.69 2.06
N ALA A 126 -0.45 17.66 2.30
CA ALA A 126 0.55 18.29 1.44
C ALA A 126 0.59 17.60 0.07
N LEU A 127 0.65 16.24 0.04
CA LEU A 127 0.59 15.47 -1.20
C LEU A 127 -0.69 15.75 -2.00
N TRP A 128 -1.84 15.81 -1.33
CA TRP A 128 -3.11 16.10 -2.00
C TRP A 128 -3.15 17.49 -2.59
N THR A 129 -2.62 18.47 -1.87
CA THR A 129 -2.51 19.86 -2.34
C THR A 129 -1.64 19.94 -3.59
N GLU A 130 -0.48 19.29 -3.59
CA GLU A 130 0.41 19.23 -4.72
C GLU A 130 -0.21 18.47 -5.91
N PHE A 131 -0.88 17.35 -5.65
CA PHE A 131 -1.61 16.59 -6.65
C PHE A 131 -2.64 17.47 -7.39
N GLN A 132 -3.40 18.28 -6.67
CA GLN A 132 -4.34 19.24 -7.26
C GLN A 132 -3.62 20.32 -8.10
N GLN A 133 -2.42 20.75 -7.69
CA GLN A 133 -1.60 21.66 -8.50
C GLN A 133 -1.14 21.01 -9.80
N HIS A 134 -0.84 19.71 -9.81
CA HIS A 134 -0.51 18.99 -11.05
C HIS A 134 -1.73 18.94 -11.99
N ILE A 135 -2.95 18.69 -11.50
CA ILE A 135 -4.16 18.80 -12.32
C ILE A 135 -4.29 20.21 -12.91
N ALA A 136 -4.14 21.24 -12.07
CA ALA A 136 -4.24 22.64 -12.49
C ALA A 136 -3.16 23.06 -13.50
N SER A 137 -2.01 22.39 -13.54
CA SER A 137 -0.91 22.68 -14.46
C SER A 137 -1.18 22.26 -15.91
N ILE A 138 -2.12 21.37 -16.15
CA ILE A 138 -2.56 20.96 -17.50
C ILE A 138 -3.16 22.15 -18.22
N GLN A 139 -2.58 22.56 -19.36
CA GLN A 139 -2.99 23.75 -20.08
C GLN A 139 -4.23 23.50 -20.96
N HIS A 140 -4.33 22.31 -21.57
CA HIS A 140 -5.47 21.97 -22.42
C HIS A 140 -6.75 21.85 -21.59
N PRO A 141 -7.77 22.70 -21.82
CA PRO A 141 -8.90 22.82 -20.90
C PRO A 141 -9.76 21.55 -20.82
N GLU A 142 -9.97 20.83 -21.93
CA GLU A 142 -10.78 19.61 -21.96
C GLU A 142 -10.04 18.43 -21.32
N ILE A 143 -8.71 18.31 -21.49
CA ILE A 143 -7.89 17.29 -20.81
C ILE A 143 -7.94 17.54 -19.31
N ARG A 144 -7.68 18.77 -18.87
CA ARG A 144 -7.77 19.13 -17.44
C ARG A 144 -9.14 18.84 -16.85
N ALA A 145 -10.22 19.23 -17.55
CA ALA A 145 -11.58 18.99 -17.10
C ALA A 145 -11.90 17.47 -17.03
N THR A 146 -11.34 16.67 -17.93
CA THR A 146 -11.48 15.20 -17.89
C THR A 146 -10.81 14.60 -16.66
N VAL A 147 -9.57 14.99 -16.37
CA VAL A 147 -8.86 14.55 -15.17
C VAL A 147 -9.60 15.00 -13.91
N GLN A 148 -10.04 16.26 -13.85
CA GLN A 148 -10.83 16.77 -12.73
C GLN A 148 -12.09 15.95 -12.51
N ALA A 149 -12.84 15.64 -13.59
CA ALA A 149 -14.08 14.86 -13.51
C ALA A 149 -13.85 13.41 -13.00
N VAL A 150 -12.67 12.82 -13.23
CA VAL A 150 -12.31 11.54 -12.63
C VAL A 150 -12.18 11.70 -11.10
N PHE A 151 -11.44 12.71 -10.64
CA PHE A 151 -11.17 12.89 -9.20
C PHE A 151 -12.34 13.52 -8.43
N ASP A 152 -13.29 14.19 -9.09
CA ASP A 152 -14.57 14.56 -8.49
C ASP A 152 -15.39 13.33 -8.07
N ASP A 153 -15.28 12.23 -8.83
CA ASP A 153 -15.99 10.97 -8.55
C ASP A 153 -15.26 10.10 -7.50
N ILE A 154 -13.92 10.08 -7.46
CA ILE A 154 -13.14 9.10 -6.68
C ILE A 154 -12.11 9.71 -5.73
N GLY A 155 -11.98 11.03 -5.66
CA GLY A 155 -10.85 11.71 -4.99
C GLY A 155 -10.64 11.28 -3.53
N GLU A 156 -11.71 11.14 -2.76
CA GLU A 156 -11.62 10.70 -1.36
C GLU A 156 -11.08 9.27 -1.25
N GLN A 157 -11.55 8.34 -2.09
CA GLN A 157 -11.07 6.96 -2.10
C GLN A 157 -9.62 6.90 -2.60
N PHE A 158 -9.29 7.67 -3.66
CA PHE A 158 -7.94 7.74 -4.21
C PHE A 158 -6.93 8.23 -3.19
N ARG A 159 -7.29 9.26 -2.42
CA ARG A 159 -6.44 9.86 -1.40
C ARG A 159 -5.99 8.88 -0.33
N ILE A 160 -6.83 7.90 0.03
CA ILE A 160 -6.55 6.94 1.10
C ILE A 160 -6.06 5.58 0.60
N ALA A 161 -6.24 5.28 -0.69
CA ALA A 161 -5.95 3.98 -1.25
C ALA A 161 -4.45 3.63 -1.19
N PRO A 162 -4.11 2.34 -1.00
CA PRO A 162 -2.75 1.84 -1.24
C PRO A 162 -2.49 1.68 -2.74
N ALA A 163 -1.23 1.78 -3.16
CA ALA A 163 -0.85 1.52 -4.54
C ALA A 163 -0.73 0.03 -4.88
N ALA A 164 -0.53 -0.83 -3.88
CA ALA A 164 -0.39 -2.27 -4.05
C ALA A 164 -0.86 -3.02 -2.79
N VAL A 165 -1.00 -4.35 -2.88
CA VAL A 165 -1.29 -5.20 -1.72
C VAL A 165 -0.02 -5.47 -0.90
N SER A 166 1.15 -5.60 -1.54
CA SER A 166 2.37 -6.07 -0.85
C SER A 166 3.70 -5.52 -1.38
N MET A 167 3.71 -4.78 -2.48
CA MET A 167 4.96 -4.34 -3.11
C MET A 167 5.32 -2.88 -2.71
N HIS A 168 5.61 -2.01 -3.69
CA HIS A 168 5.87 -0.59 -3.46
C HIS A 168 4.58 0.14 -3.05
N HIS A 169 4.70 1.16 -2.23
CA HIS A 169 3.58 2.00 -1.75
C HIS A 169 2.35 1.21 -1.25
N ALA A 170 2.58 -0.02 -0.69
CA ALA A 170 1.53 -0.90 -0.17
C ALA A 170 1.09 -0.47 1.25
N TYR A 171 0.69 0.78 1.40
CA TYR A 171 0.28 1.42 2.64
C TYR A 171 -0.78 2.50 2.37
N ARG A 172 -1.42 2.96 3.44
CA ARG A 172 -2.42 4.03 3.37
C ARG A 172 -1.82 5.29 2.75
N HIS A 173 -2.52 5.94 1.84
CA HIS A 173 -2.08 7.07 1.01
C HIS A 173 -0.99 6.72 -0.03
N GLY A 174 -0.65 5.44 -0.18
CA GLY A 174 0.41 5.01 -1.08
C GLY A 174 0.12 5.28 -2.56
N LEU A 175 -1.15 5.21 -2.97
CA LEU A 175 -1.54 5.53 -4.36
C LEU A 175 -1.38 7.03 -4.66
N LEU A 176 -1.75 7.89 -3.72
CA LEU A 176 -1.55 9.34 -3.82
C LEU A 176 -0.05 9.68 -3.87
N GLU A 177 0.75 9.11 -2.98
CA GLU A 177 2.21 9.33 -2.94
C GLU A 177 2.87 8.88 -4.24
N HIS A 178 2.62 7.65 -4.69
CA HIS A 178 3.11 7.11 -5.96
C HIS A 178 2.80 8.05 -7.13
N THR A 179 1.53 8.41 -7.30
CA THR A 179 1.10 9.25 -8.42
C THR A 179 1.70 10.66 -8.35
N THR A 180 1.85 11.23 -7.15
CA THR A 180 2.49 12.55 -6.97
C THR A 180 4.00 12.48 -7.28
N HIS A 181 4.70 11.43 -6.85
CA HIS A 181 6.10 11.19 -7.20
C HIS A 181 6.29 11.05 -8.71
N MET A 182 5.44 10.27 -9.37
CA MET A 182 5.43 10.17 -10.82
C MET A 182 5.21 11.52 -11.50
N ALA A 183 4.29 12.34 -10.99
CA ALA A 183 4.03 13.69 -11.54
C ALA A 183 5.24 14.63 -11.37
N ARG A 184 5.93 14.56 -10.23
CA ARG A 184 7.22 15.28 -10.02
C ARG A 184 8.28 14.83 -11.02
N ALA A 185 8.44 13.50 -11.19
CA ALA A 185 9.40 12.93 -12.14
C ALA A 185 9.05 13.32 -13.59
N ALA A 186 7.79 13.18 -13.99
CA ALA A 186 7.32 13.56 -15.31
C ALA A 186 7.60 15.03 -15.60
N ARG A 187 7.28 15.93 -14.65
CA ARG A 187 7.56 17.38 -14.79
C ARG A 187 9.04 17.69 -15.00
N ALA A 188 9.93 16.95 -14.33
CA ALA A 188 11.37 17.11 -14.47
C ALA A 188 11.91 16.56 -15.80
N LEU A 189 11.31 15.48 -16.32
CA LEU A 189 11.80 14.78 -17.51
C LEU A 189 11.19 15.29 -18.81
N LEU A 190 9.93 15.75 -18.83
CA LEU A 190 9.23 16.21 -20.03
C LEU A 190 10.02 17.22 -20.90
N PRO A 191 10.77 18.20 -20.33
CA PRO A 191 11.57 19.11 -21.15
C PRO A 191 12.65 18.46 -22.02
N LEU A 192 13.02 17.21 -21.73
CA LEU A 192 14.01 16.44 -22.48
C LEU A 192 13.42 15.71 -23.70
N TYR A 193 12.08 15.60 -23.79
CA TYR A 193 11.36 14.80 -24.78
C TYR A 193 10.29 15.66 -25.50
N PRO A 194 10.71 16.53 -26.44
CA PRO A 194 9.79 17.47 -27.12
C PRO A 194 8.73 16.77 -28.00
N GLU A 195 8.90 15.49 -28.28
CA GLU A 195 7.93 14.65 -29.00
C GLU A 195 6.76 14.18 -28.13
N VAL A 196 6.84 14.35 -26.80
CA VAL A 196 5.79 13.95 -25.86
C VAL A 196 4.91 15.17 -25.57
N ASP A 197 3.60 15.04 -25.81
CA ASP A 197 2.65 16.08 -25.40
C ASP A 197 2.58 16.17 -23.86
N PRO A 198 2.96 17.32 -23.26
CA PRO A 198 3.09 17.43 -21.82
C PRO A 198 1.75 17.35 -21.07
N ASP A 199 0.64 17.78 -21.68
CA ASP A 199 -0.66 17.76 -21.06
C ASP A 199 -1.25 16.35 -21.08
N LEU A 200 -1.13 15.61 -22.19
CA LEU A 200 -1.52 14.21 -22.26
C LEU A 200 -0.67 13.31 -21.36
N ALA A 201 0.64 13.52 -21.34
CA ALA A 201 1.53 12.76 -20.46
C ALA A 201 1.20 12.99 -18.98
N MET A 202 1.03 14.26 -18.57
CA MET A 202 0.66 14.59 -17.19
C MET A 202 -0.71 14.03 -16.84
N ALA A 203 -1.71 14.17 -17.73
CA ALA A 203 -3.02 13.57 -17.54
C ALA A 203 -2.91 12.04 -17.38
N GLY A 204 -2.14 11.39 -18.24
CA GLY A 204 -1.88 9.95 -18.18
C GLY A 204 -1.27 9.55 -16.84
N VAL A 205 -0.23 10.24 -16.37
CA VAL A 205 0.38 10.02 -15.03
C VAL A 205 -0.66 10.12 -13.93
N LEU A 206 -1.52 11.15 -13.96
CA LEU A 206 -2.49 11.37 -12.89
C LEU A 206 -3.60 10.31 -12.86
N VAL A 207 -3.98 9.73 -14.00
CA VAL A 207 -5.13 8.81 -14.07
C VAL A 207 -4.78 7.34 -14.28
N HIS A 208 -3.51 6.97 -14.56
CA HIS A 208 -3.13 5.61 -14.97
C HIS A 208 -3.65 4.53 -14.01
N ASP A 209 -3.56 4.77 -12.72
CA ASP A 209 -3.83 3.82 -11.65
C ASP A 209 -5.17 4.04 -10.92
N THR A 210 -6.03 4.92 -11.42
CA THR A 210 -7.33 5.24 -10.79
C THR A 210 -8.23 4.03 -10.59
N GLY A 211 -8.08 2.97 -11.39
CA GLY A 211 -8.82 1.73 -11.22
C GLY A 211 -8.53 0.98 -9.91
N LYS A 212 -7.40 1.24 -9.25
CA LYS A 212 -7.02 0.64 -7.97
C LYS A 212 -8.00 0.96 -6.84
N VAL A 213 -8.69 2.10 -6.89
CA VAL A 213 -9.75 2.43 -5.91
C VAL A 213 -10.95 1.48 -5.96
N ILE A 214 -11.14 0.79 -7.10
CA ILE A 214 -12.19 -0.21 -7.29
C ILE A 214 -11.59 -1.62 -7.16
N GLU A 215 -10.34 -1.81 -7.61
CA GLU A 215 -9.67 -3.10 -7.51
C GLU A 215 -9.47 -3.52 -6.08
N TYR A 216 -9.13 -2.58 -5.19
CA TYR A 216 -8.88 -2.86 -3.79
C TYR A 216 -10.08 -2.54 -2.91
N GLN A 217 -10.17 -3.25 -1.80
CA GLN A 217 -11.15 -3.05 -0.74
C GLN A 217 -10.52 -3.30 0.63
N GLY A 218 -11.18 -2.78 1.69
CA GLY A 218 -10.72 -2.89 3.07
C GLY A 218 -9.92 -1.66 3.50
N ASP A 219 -10.28 -1.11 4.66
CA ASP A 219 -9.71 0.15 5.15
C ASP A 219 -8.33 -0.04 5.79
N LEU A 220 -8.12 -1.17 6.48
CA LEU A 220 -6.92 -1.44 7.27
C LEU A 220 -6.12 -2.64 6.75
N VAL A 221 -6.78 -3.60 6.11
CA VAL A 221 -6.15 -4.72 5.41
C VAL A 221 -6.65 -4.72 3.97
N THR A 222 -5.72 -4.51 3.06
CA THR A 222 -6.03 -4.44 1.63
C THR A 222 -6.22 -5.83 1.04
N SER A 223 -7.33 -6.04 0.38
CA SER A 223 -7.61 -7.23 -0.41
C SER A 223 -8.19 -6.85 -1.78
N LYS A 224 -8.20 -7.80 -2.73
CA LYS A 224 -8.86 -7.53 -4.00
C LYS A 224 -10.38 -7.66 -3.87
N SER A 225 -11.10 -6.69 -4.40
CA SER A 225 -12.56 -6.75 -4.54
C SER A 225 -12.97 -7.80 -5.58
N ARG A 226 -14.25 -8.19 -5.59
CA ARG A 226 -14.78 -9.05 -6.65
C ARG A 226 -14.55 -8.47 -8.04
N ARG A 227 -14.76 -7.15 -8.24
CA ARG A 227 -14.50 -6.49 -9.52
C ARG A 227 -13.01 -6.47 -9.84
N GLY A 228 -12.17 -6.25 -8.84
CA GLY A 228 -10.71 -6.29 -8.97
C GLY A 228 -10.20 -7.64 -9.46
N LEU A 229 -10.72 -8.74 -8.90
CA LEU A 229 -10.36 -10.09 -9.33
C LEU A 229 -10.81 -10.43 -10.76
N LEU A 230 -11.95 -9.88 -11.18
CA LEU A 230 -12.54 -10.21 -12.49
C LEU A 230 -12.05 -9.30 -13.63
N GLN A 231 -11.66 -8.05 -13.35
CA GLN A 231 -11.38 -7.04 -14.37
C GLN A 231 -9.98 -6.42 -14.25
N GLY A 232 -9.42 -6.34 -13.05
CA GLY A 232 -8.14 -5.66 -12.79
C GLY A 232 -8.25 -4.12 -12.91
N HIS A 233 -7.28 -3.40 -12.28
CA HIS A 233 -7.31 -1.93 -12.23
C HIS A 233 -7.13 -1.27 -13.60
N VAL A 234 -6.39 -1.87 -14.52
CA VAL A 234 -6.17 -1.33 -15.88
C VAL A 234 -7.52 -1.10 -16.60
N VAL A 235 -8.37 -2.14 -16.61
CA VAL A 235 -9.71 -2.06 -17.25
C VAL A 235 -10.65 -1.16 -16.46
N LEU A 236 -10.59 -1.24 -15.12
CA LEU A 236 -11.41 -0.39 -14.25
C LEU A 236 -11.05 1.10 -14.40
N GLY A 237 -9.75 1.42 -14.50
CA GLY A 237 -9.25 2.77 -14.76
C GLY A 237 -9.67 3.29 -16.14
N TYR A 238 -9.53 2.47 -17.17
CA TYR A 238 -10.05 2.77 -18.51
C TYR A 238 -11.53 3.16 -18.47
N GLN A 239 -12.36 2.41 -17.73
CA GLN A 239 -13.79 2.72 -17.61
C GLN A 239 -14.05 4.09 -16.96
N LEU A 240 -13.27 4.45 -15.93
CA LEU A 240 -13.37 5.76 -15.25
C LEU A 240 -12.99 6.90 -16.20
N VAL A 241 -11.84 6.78 -16.87
CA VAL A 241 -11.35 7.80 -17.82
C VAL A 241 -12.30 7.97 -18.99
N ARG A 242 -12.76 6.88 -19.59
CA ARG A 242 -13.74 6.91 -20.67
C ARG A 242 -15.05 7.61 -20.25
N LYS A 243 -15.59 7.26 -19.08
CA LYS A 243 -16.80 7.91 -18.53
C LYS A 243 -16.61 9.41 -18.40
N ALA A 244 -15.48 9.84 -17.83
CA ALA A 244 -15.16 11.25 -17.61
C ALA A 244 -14.95 12.00 -18.93
N GLY A 245 -14.16 11.48 -19.87
CA GLY A 245 -13.91 12.08 -21.17
C GLY A 245 -15.18 12.23 -22.01
N MET A 246 -16.05 11.22 -22.00
CA MET A 246 -17.35 11.32 -22.65
C MET A 246 -18.26 12.38 -22.02
N LYS A 247 -18.27 12.49 -20.67
CA LYS A 247 -19.03 13.50 -19.93
C LYS A 247 -18.57 14.92 -20.29
N VAL A 248 -17.26 15.13 -20.38
CA VAL A 248 -16.63 16.42 -20.74
C VAL A 248 -16.70 16.69 -22.24
N LYS A 249 -16.95 15.67 -23.06
CA LYS A 249 -16.88 15.71 -24.55
C LYS A 249 -15.46 15.98 -25.04
N LEU A 250 -14.46 15.36 -24.40
CA LEU A 250 -13.07 15.40 -24.87
C LEU A 250 -12.99 14.95 -26.33
N ALA A 251 -12.20 15.64 -27.16
CA ALA A 251 -12.00 15.28 -28.55
C ALA A 251 -11.61 13.81 -28.71
N SER A 252 -12.16 13.12 -29.70
CA SER A 252 -12.05 11.65 -29.83
C SER A 252 -10.62 11.15 -29.87
N ASP A 253 -9.70 11.82 -30.61
CA ASP A 253 -8.28 11.46 -30.66
C ASP A 253 -7.59 11.61 -29.30
N LEU A 254 -7.87 12.68 -28.56
CA LEU A 254 -7.30 12.88 -27.23
C LEU A 254 -7.81 11.86 -26.22
N LEU A 255 -9.10 11.52 -26.30
CA LEU A 255 -9.67 10.48 -25.43
C LEU A 255 -9.06 9.12 -25.71
N GLU A 256 -8.94 8.73 -26.99
CA GLU A 256 -8.34 7.46 -27.39
C GLU A 256 -6.88 7.35 -26.92
N ARG A 257 -6.08 8.43 -27.04
CA ARG A 257 -4.69 8.47 -26.54
C ARG A 257 -4.63 8.37 -25.03
N LEU A 258 -5.49 9.07 -24.30
CA LEU A 258 -5.53 9.00 -22.83
C LEU A 258 -5.97 7.60 -22.34
N GLU A 259 -6.97 7.00 -23.00
CA GLU A 259 -7.38 5.62 -22.77
C GLU A 259 -6.24 4.64 -23.04
N HIS A 260 -5.49 4.84 -24.12
CA HIS A 260 -4.36 4.01 -24.48
C HIS A 260 -3.25 4.08 -23.42
N ILE A 261 -2.96 5.26 -22.88
CA ILE A 261 -2.00 5.40 -21.76
C ILE A 261 -2.42 4.50 -20.59
N VAL A 262 -3.71 4.58 -20.18
CA VAL A 262 -4.20 3.74 -19.07
C VAL A 262 -4.14 2.25 -19.38
N LEU A 263 -4.44 1.84 -20.62
CA LEU A 263 -4.42 0.44 -21.01
C LEU A 263 -3.00 -0.15 -21.11
N SER A 264 -1.98 0.69 -21.30
CA SER A 264 -0.60 0.25 -21.57
C SER A 264 0.41 0.64 -20.47
N HIS A 265 0.02 1.37 -19.40
CA HIS A 265 0.95 1.94 -18.42
C HIS A 265 1.81 0.90 -17.70
N GLN A 266 1.34 -0.34 -17.52
CA GLN A 266 2.13 -1.42 -16.92
C GLN A 266 3.40 -1.79 -17.75
N GLY A 267 3.50 -1.33 -19.00
CA GLY A 267 4.65 -1.48 -19.86
C GLY A 267 4.74 -2.84 -20.56
N GLU A 268 4.52 -3.94 -19.84
CA GLU A 268 4.65 -5.30 -20.35
C GLU A 268 3.33 -6.08 -20.16
N LEU A 269 3.00 -6.97 -21.14
CA LEU A 269 1.79 -7.80 -21.04
C LEU A 269 1.85 -8.75 -19.83
N GLU A 270 3.03 -9.27 -19.52
CA GLU A 270 3.28 -10.14 -18.37
C GLU A 270 3.05 -9.44 -17.03
N TRP A 271 3.15 -8.12 -17.00
CA TRP A 271 2.87 -7.30 -15.81
C TRP A 271 1.41 -6.86 -15.71
N GLY A 272 0.61 -7.13 -16.75
CA GLY A 272 -0.82 -6.89 -16.76
C GLY A 272 -1.27 -5.73 -17.64
N ALA A 273 -0.40 -5.18 -18.50
CA ALA A 273 -0.85 -4.26 -19.54
C ALA A 273 -1.87 -4.94 -20.47
N ALA A 274 -2.92 -4.23 -20.84
CA ALA A 274 -3.88 -4.75 -21.81
C ALA A 274 -3.33 -4.71 -23.24
N VAL A 275 -2.47 -3.75 -23.53
CA VAL A 275 -1.77 -3.55 -24.82
C VAL A 275 -0.39 -2.96 -24.55
N ILE A 276 0.51 -3.10 -25.51
CA ILE A 276 1.83 -2.43 -25.45
C ILE A 276 1.70 -0.95 -25.82
N ALA A 277 2.49 -0.11 -25.17
CA ALA A 277 2.51 1.34 -25.39
C ALA A 277 2.92 1.66 -26.84
N ALA A 278 2.07 2.42 -27.55
CA ALA A 278 2.20 2.74 -28.97
C ALA A 278 2.16 4.26 -29.27
N THR A 279 2.09 5.11 -28.23
CA THR A 279 2.23 6.58 -28.40
C THR A 279 3.41 7.08 -27.56
N PRO A 280 4.03 8.24 -27.92
CA PRO A 280 5.12 8.80 -27.14
C PRO A 280 4.76 8.97 -25.67
N GLU A 281 3.56 9.48 -25.36
CA GLU A 281 3.06 9.71 -24.02
C GLU A 281 2.89 8.38 -23.25
N ALA A 282 2.36 7.35 -23.90
CA ALA A 282 2.17 6.04 -23.29
C ALA A 282 3.51 5.38 -22.93
N VAL A 283 4.50 5.45 -23.82
CA VAL A 283 5.86 4.97 -23.56
C VAL A 283 6.47 5.75 -22.40
N PHE A 284 6.34 7.08 -22.41
CA PHE A 284 6.87 7.95 -21.36
C PHE A 284 6.25 7.60 -19.99
N VAL A 285 4.91 7.53 -19.90
CA VAL A 285 4.19 7.24 -18.64
C VAL A 285 4.58 5.85 -18.12
N ALA A 286 4.64 4.83 -18.95
CA ALA A 286 5.04 3.49 -18.53
C ALA A 286 6.48 3.45 -17.97
N LYS A 287 7.40 4.25 -18.50
CA LYS A 287 8.77 4.32 -17.97
C LYS A 287 8.88 5.12 -16.67
N VAL A 288 8.08 6.16 -16.49
CA VAL A 288 8.01 6.91 -15.24
C VAL A 288 7.36 6.07 -14.14
N ASP A 289 6.36 5.25 -14.47
CA ASP A 289 5.73 4.31 -13.55
C ASP A 289 6.72 3.24 -13.07
N ASP A 290 7.42 2.57 -13.99
CA ASP A 290 8.46 1.58 -13.64
C ASP A 290 9.58 2.19 -12.80
N LEU A 291 9.98 3.43 -13.08
CA LEU A 291 10.99 4.15 -12.30
C LEU A 291 10.52 4.34 -10.85
N ASP A 292 9.32 4.89 -10.63
CA ASP A 292 8.81 5.14 -9.28
C ASP A 292 8.55 3.84 -8.53
N ALA A 293 7.98 2.83 -9.20
CA ALA A 293 7.77 1.51 -8.63
C ALA A 293 9.09 0.90 -8.09
N LYS A 294 10.16 0.95 -8.86
CA LYS A 294 11.48 0.43 -8.46
C LYS A 294 12.12 1.27 -7.36
N MET A 295 12.03 2.59 -7.45
CA MET A 295 12.57 3.48 -6.41
C MET A 295 11.78 3.35 -5.11
N GLY A 296 10.48 3.15 -5.15
CA GLY A 296 9.66 2.85 -3.98
C GLY A 296 10.09 1.55 -3.26
N MET A 297 10.43 0.50 -4.03
CA MET A 297 11.01 -0.75 -3.46
C MET A 297 12.36 -0.48 -2.79
N VAL A 298 13.25 0.28 -3.45
CA VAL A 298 14.55 0.69 -2.89
C VAL A 298 14.37 1.45 -1.58
N GLN A 299 13.52 2.47 -1.59
CA GLN A 299 13.25 3.30 -0.41
C GLN A 299 12.70 2.46 0.76
N ARG A 300 11.80 1.50 0.49
CA ARG A 300 11.26 0.60 1.51
C ARG A 300 12.33 -0.30 2.10
N LEU A 301 13.20 -0.89 1.27
CA LEU A 301 14.33 -1.72 1.75
C LEU A 301 15.28 -0.91 2.64
N LEU A 302 15.63 0.31 2.23
CA LEU A 302 16.50 1.21 3.00
C LEU A 302 15.85 1.66 4.33
N ARG A 303 14.56 1.99 4.33
CA ARG A 303 13.83 2.32 5.57
C ARG A 303 13.81 1.15 6.55
N ASN A 304 13.56 -0.07 6.05
CA ASN A 304 13.52 -1.27 6.88
C ASN A 304 14.88 -1.66 7.46
N ALA A 305 15.96 -1.40 6.73
CA ALA A 305 17.32 -1.64 7.17
C ALA A 305 17.81 -0.65 8.24
N GLY A 306 17.22 0.57 8.26
CA GLY A 306 17.60 1.63 9.21
C GLY A 306 18.92 2.30 8.87
N GLU A 307 19.42 3.12 9.81
CA GLU A 307 20.66 3.90 9.59
C GLU A 307 21.94 3.07 9.69
N THR A 308 21.90 2.00 10.46
CA THR A 308 23.02 1.07 10.66
C THR A 308 22.56 -0.35 10.36
N PRO A 309 22.49 -0.75 9.08
CA PRO A 309 22.06 -2.08 8.70
C PRO A 309 23.02 -3.15 9.25
N VAL A 310 22.46 -4.27 9.72
CA VAL A 310 23.23 -5.42 10.21
C VAL A 310 23.94 -6.12 9.07
N ASP A 311 23.24 -6.24 7.93
CA ASP A 311 23.77 -6.85 6.71
C ASP A 311 24.11 -5.76 5.69
N GLU A 312 25.19 -5.97 4.93
CA GLU A 312 25.62 -5.04 3.87
C GLU A 312 24.64 -5.03 2.70
N PHE A 313 24.05 -6.20 2.36
CA PHE A 313 23.08 -6.36 1.28
C PHE A 313 21.73 -6.87 1.81
N SER A 314 20.66 -6.48 1.15
CA SER A 314 19.34 -7.06 1.37
C SER A 314 19.28 -8.51 0.90
N GLU A 315 18.22 -9.24 1.29
CA GLU A 315 17.82 -10.44 0.55
C GLU A 315 17.48 -10.08 -0.91
N LYS A 316 17.50 -11.10 -1.79
CA LYS A 316 17.10 -10.89 -3.19
C LYS A 316 15.64 -10.44 -3.26
N HIS A 317 15.43 -9.20 -3.75
CA HIS A 317 14.10 -8.64 -3.91
C HIS A 317 13.55 -9.00 -5.30
N PHE A 318 12.36 -9.62 -5.32
CA PHE A 318 11.73 -10.10 -6.56
C PHE A 318 11.55 -8.98 -7.60
N GLY A 319 11.00 -7.82 -7.22
CA GLY A 319 10.72 -6.71 -8.14
C GLY A 319 11.97 -5.99 -8.67
N LEU A 320 13.10 -6.06 -7.94
CA LEU A 320 14.40 -5.54 -8.40
C LEU A 320 15.23 -6.60 -9.11
N ASN A 321 14.85 -7.87 -8.98
CA ASN A 321 15.62 -9.03 -9.43
C ASN A 321 17.09 -9.06 -8.97
N SER A 322 17.40 -8.37 -7.88
CA SER A 322 18.75 -8.24 -7.32
C SER A 322 18.69 -8.09 -5.78
N GLN A 323 19.87 -8.18 -5.15
CA GLN A 323 20.10 -7.70 -3.79
C GLN A 323 20.45 -6.21 -3.85
N LEU A 324 20.03 -5.44 -2.86
CA LEU A 324 20.31 -4.01 -2.75
C LEU A 324 21.42 -3.80 -1.71
N LEU A 325 22.43 -2.99 -2.04
CA LEU A 325 23.39 -2.48 -1.08
C LEU A 325 22.69 -1.52 -0.10
N LEU A 326 22.72 -1.84 1.19
CA LEU A 326 21.97 -1.13 2.22
C LEU A 326 22.78 0.00 2.87
N THR A 327 24.11 -0.05 2.74
CA THR A 327 25.02 0.94 3.31
C THR A 327 25.04 2.21 2.46
N LYS A 328 25.07 3.39 3.13
CA LYS A 328 25.20 4.67 2.45
C LYS A 328 26.63 4.83 1.88
N PRO A 329 26.80 5.55 0.76
CA PRO A 329 28.12 5.88 0.25
C PRO A 329 28.94 6.63 1.31
N ASN A 330 30.20 6.26 1.50
CA ASN A 330 31.12 7.04 2.30
C ASN A 330 31.55 8.28 1.49
N THR A 331 30.88 9.41 1.71
CA THR A 331 31.14 10.69 1.01
C THR A 331 32.17 11.56 1.74
N GLN A 332 32.78 11.09 2.84
CA GLN A 332 33.89 11.83 3.44
C GLN A 332 35.09 11.79 2.47
N PRO A 333 35.69 12.95 2.15
CA PRO A 333 36.91 12.95 1.37
C PRO A 333 37.93 12.08 2.10
N ALA A 334 38.55 11.14 1.37
CA ALA A 334 39.70 10.42 1.90
C ALA A 334 40.68 11.51 2.41
N ASN A 335 41.00 11.48 3.70
CA ASN A 335 41.99 12.41 4.26
C ASN A 335 43.18 12.35 3.34
N ALA A 336 43.44 13.46 2.66
CA ALA A 336 44.70 13.65 1.91
C ALA A 336 45.84 13.52 2.92
N PRO A 337 46.92 12.79 2.59
CA PRO A 337 48.05 12.58 3.45
C PRO A 337 48.72 13.87 3.87
#